data_11e3bdecf2279433059e8f661b20ad18
#
_entry.id   11e3bdecf2279433059e8f661b20ad18
#
_cell.length_a   1.000
_cell.length_b   1.000
_cell.length_c   1.000
_cell.angle_alpha   90.00
_cell.angle_beta   90.00
_cell.angle_gamma   90.00
#
_symmetry.space_group_name_H-M   'P 1'
#
loop_
_entity.id
_entity.type
_entity.pdbx_description
1 polymer ?
#
loop_
_entity_poly.entity_id
_entity_poly.type
_entity_poly.pdbx_seq_one_letter_code
_entity_poly.pdbx_strand_id
1 'polypeptide(L)'
;YQLAIVIPKKLSTDLQLKVNQNVNKIVADFGMEDATNVASSEKIESKEVKIYFDPAAQSTFRNAVKSSIDKMISQIETKSIYTAFQEQLGEDETAFQQESFITFKEITPTKDNKEIIPNSTQHNVPAWTLFAIFFIVIPLSINIVKEKNQGTMIRLRTNPVSYFTVIAGKTITFLVICMVQFYLMVAVGVYLFPHINLPALQVEGILGLMSIVALFAGFAAIGFGILLGTIAKTQEQSAPFGATSVVILAAVGGVWVPVFAMPKIMQVIAGISPMNWGLNAFYDVILRNATFLDIVPEISYLFLFFIAMILISLFYDEKKRAL
;
A
#
# COMPACT_ATOMS: atom_id res chain seq x y z
N TYR A 1 -4.52 -7.44 -9.65
CA TYR A 1 -5.63 -6.48 -9.62
C TYR A 1 -5.85 -6.06 -8.17
N GLN A 2 -5.87 -4.74 -7.90
CA GLN A 2 -6.02 -4.20 -6.55
C GLN A 2 -7.49 -3.94 -6.17
N LEU A 3 -8.35 -3.88 -7.17
CA LEU A 3 -9.79 -3.72 -7.03
C LEU A 3 -10.48 -4.51 -8.15
N ALA A 4 -11.49 -5.30 -7.80
CA ALA A 4 -12.39 -5.92 -8.77
C ALA A 4 -13.84 -5.76 -8.29
N ILE A 5 -14.72 -5.38 -9.19
CA ILE A 5 -16.15 -5.25 -8.94
C ILE A 5 -16.87 -6.30 -9.77
N VAL A 6 -17.61 -7.18 -9.11
CA VAL A 6 -18.42 -8.21 -9.78
C VAL A 6 -19.88 -7.81 -9.73
N ILE A 7 -20.40 -7.48 -10.89
CA ILE A 7 -21.80 -7.09 -11.07
C ILE A 7 -22.60 -8.34 -11.46
N PRO A 8 -23.69 -8.68 -10.75
CA PRO A 8 -24.53 -9.84 -11.10
C PRO A 8 -25.15 -9.68 -12.49
N LYS A 9 -25.31 -10.79 -13.18
CA LYS A 9 -26.01 -10.81 -14.47
C LYS A 9 -27.46 -10.32 -14.31
N LYS A 10 -27.97 -9.58 -15.29
CA LYS A 10 -29.34 -9.02 -15.34
C LYS A 10 -29.66 -8.03 -14.21
N LEU A 11 -28.67 -7.40 -13.55
CA LEU A 11 -28.89 -6.44 -12.48
C LEU A 11 -29.83 -5.30 -12.92
N SER A 12 -29.58 -4.72 -14.10
CA SER A 12 -30.38 -3.62 -14.67
C SER A 12 -31.83 -4.02 -14.94
N THR A 13 -32.03 -5.19 -15.54
CA THR A 13 -33.39 -5.70 -15.87
C THR A 13 -34.19 -6.01 -14.63
N ASP A 14 -33.56 -6.65 -13.64
CA ASP A 14 -34.23 -7.04 -12.39
C ASP A 14 -34.51 -5.82 -11.50
N LEU A 15 -33.64 -4.79 -11.56
CA LEU A 15 -33.88 -3.50 -10.89
C LEU A 15 -35.11 -2.82 -11.49
N GLN A 16 -35.23 -2.72 -12.81
CA GLN A 16 -36.40 -2.14 -13.47
C GLN A 16 -37.67 -2.89 -13.14
N LEU A 17 -37.63 -4.24 -13.16
CA LEU A 17 -38.80 -5.06 -12.78
C LEU A 17 -39.21 -4.81 -11.32
N LYS A 18 -38.26 -4.73 -10.37
CA LYS A 18 -38.59 -4.45 -8.97
C LYS A 18 -39.14 -3.05 -8.75
N VAL A 19 -38.54 -2.06 -9.44
CA VAL A 19 -39.05 -0.67 -9.42
C VAL A 19 -40.47 -0.62 -9.94
N ASN A 20 -40.76 -1.22 -11.10
CA ASN A 20 -42.08 -1.25 -11.67
C ASN A 20 -43.08 -1.98 -10.76
N GLN A 21 -42.71 -3.09 -10.10
CA GLN A 21 -43.56 -3.78 -9.13
C GLN A 21 -43.91 -2.89 -7.93
N ASN A 22 -42.91 -2.16 -7.38
CA ASN A 22 -43.12 -1.24 -6.26
C ASN A 22 -44.01 -0.05 -6.66
N VAL A 23 -43.75 0.52 -7.82
CA VAL A 23 -44.53 1.64 -8.36
C VAL A 23 -45.99 1.21 -8.58
N ASN A 24 -46.22 0.05 -9.24
CA ASN A 24 -47.58 -0.49 -9.43
C ASN A 24 -48.31 -0.75 -8.10
N LYS A 25 -47.58 -1.21 -7.08
CA LYS A 25 -48.15 -1.43 -5.76
C LYS A 25 -48.61 -0.13 -5.10
N ILE A 26 -47.77 0.92 -5.20
CA ILE A 26 -48.10 2.23 -4.66
C ILE A 26 -49.28 2.86 -5.42
N VAL A 27 -49.28 2.77 -6.75
CA VAL A 27 -50.40 3.27 -7.58
C VAL A 27 -51.72 2.58 -7.26
N ALA A 28 -51.67 1.26 -7.04
CA ALA A 28 -52.85 0.49 -6.64
C ALA A 28 -53.36 0.90 -5.23
N ASP A 29 -52.45 1.16 -4.27
CA ASP A 29 -52.82 1.61 -2.92
C ASP A 29 -53.43 3.04 -2.91
N PHE A 30 -53.12 3.86 -3.92
CA PHE A 30 -53.71 5.20 -4.10
C PHE A 30 -55.04 5.20 -4.89
N GLY A 31 -55.54 4.02 -5.31
CA GLY A 31 -56.89 3.91 -5.91
C GLY A 31 -57.03 4.47 -7.32
N MET A 32 -55.95 4.64 -8.07
CA MET A 32 -55.98 4.97 -9.49
C MET A 32 -56.24 3.69 -10.29
N GLU A 33 -57.50 3.53 -10.75
CA GLU A 33 -57.95 2.40 -11.56
C GLU A 33 -57.34 2.45 -12.94
N ASP A 34 -56.28 1.68 -13.15
CA ASP A 34 -55.92 0.99 -14.40
C ASP A 34 -54.86 -0.09 -14.17
N ALA A 35 -54.84 -0.69 -12.97
CA ALA A 35 -53.95 -1.80 -12.65
C ALA A 35 -54.50 -3.16 -13.12
N THR A 36 -54.89 -3.28 -14.38
CA THR A 36 -55.20 -4.58 -15.01
C THR A 36 -53.92 -5.21 -15.56
N ASN A 37 -52.92 -5.47 -14.70
CA ASN A 37 -51.92 -6.54 -14.89
C ASN A 37 -51.06 -6.70 -13.62
N VAL A 38 -51.71 -7.16 -12.54
CA VAL A 38 -50.95 -7.79 -11.44
C VAL A 38 -50.52 -9.16 -11.92
N ALA A 39 -49.59 -9.21 -12.88
CA ALA A 39 -48.95 -10.43 -13.30
C ALA A 39 -47.78 -10.71 -12.35
N SER A 40 -47.91 -11.86 -11.66
CA SER A 40 -46.88 -12.61 -10.94
C SER A 40 -46.13 -11.87 -9.81
N SER A 41 -46.51 -12.20 -8.58
CA SER A 41 -45.73 -11.95 -7.37
C SER A 41 -44.51 -12.89 -7.32
N GLU A 42 -43.65 -12.84 -8.33
CA GLU A 42 -42.31 -13.39 -8.19
C GLU A 42 -41.53 -12.48 -7.25
N LYS A 43 -41.19 -13.03 -6.10
CA LYS A 43 -40.40 -12.34 -5.10
C LYS A 43 -38.98 -12.15 -5.68
N ILE A 44 -38.71 -10.96 -6.22
CA ILE A 44 -37.40 -10.61 -6.74
C ILE A 44 -36.45 -10.46 -5.55
N GLU A 45 -35.50 -11.40 -5.41
CA GLU A 45 -34.48 -11.36 -4.35
C GLU A 45 -33.49 -10.22 -4.56
N SER A 46 -33.02 -9.64 -3.44
CA SER A 46 -31.95 -8.62 -3.47
C SER A 46 -30.70 -9.19 -4.09
N LYS A 47 -30.03 -8.42 -4.95
CA LYS A 47 -28.77 -8.83 -5.58
C LYS A 47 -27.59 -8.19 -4.90
N GLU A 48 -26.52 -8.99 -4.71
CA GLU A 48 -25.28 -8.54 -4.10
C GLU A 48 -24.25 -8.15 -5.16
N VAL A 49 -23.77 -6.91 -5.13
CA VAL A 49 -22.57 -6.50 -5.86
C VAL A 49 -21.35 -6.77 -4.99
N LYS A 50 -20.44 -7.63 -5.48
CA LYS A 50 -19.26 -8.04 -4.72
C LYS A 50 -18.07 -7.16 -5.10
N ILE A 51 -17.47 -6.53 -4.11
CA ILE A 51 -16.27 -5.70 -4.29
C ILE A 51 -15.10 -6.42 -3.64
N TYR A 52 -14.11 -6.77 -4.45
CA TYR A 52 -12.89 -7.42 -4.02
C TYR A 52 -11.77 -6.37 -3.91
N PHE A 53 -11.20 -6.22 -2.74
CA PHE A 53 -10.04 -5.34 -2.50
C PHE A 53 -8.80 -6.17 -2.22
N ASP A 54 -7.64 -5.69 -2.68
CA ASP A 54 -6.36 -6.21 -2.22
C ASP A 54 -6.24 -6.01 -0.69
N PRO A 55 -5.75 -7.00 0.08
CA PRO A 55 -5.52 -6.86 1.52
C PRO A 55 -4.64 -5.66 1.88
N ALA A 56 -3.69 -5.29 1.02
CA ALA A 56 -2.81 -4.14 1.19
C ALA A 56 -3.47 -2.78 0.88
N ALA A 57 -4.73 -2.75 0.41
CA ALA A 57 -5.43 -1.50 0.17
C ALA A 57 -5.79 -0.80 1.49
N GLN A 58 -5.46 0.49 1.60
CA GLN A 58 -5.74 1.31 2.80
C GLN A 58 -7.23 1.39 3.08
N SER A 59 -7.60 1.34 4.36
CA SER A 59 -8.98 1.45 4.82
C SER A 59 -9.69 2.71 4.31
N THR A 60 -8.96 3.84 4.26
CA THR A 60 -9.46 5.12 3.72
C THR A 60 -9.87 5.00 2.26
N PHE A 61 -9.03 4.33 1.44
CA PHE A 61 -9.35 4.08 0.03
C PHE A 61 -10.54 3.13 -0.13
N ARG A 62 -10.57 2.04 0.64
CA ARG A 62 -11.69 1.08 0.64
C ARG A 62 -13.01 1.77 0.96
N ASN A 63 -13.02 2.61 2.01
CA ASN A 63 -14.18 3.39 2.41
C ASN A 63 -14.59 4.43 1.36
N ALA A 64 -13.62 5.12 0.73
CA ALA A 64 -13.90 6.07 -0.32
C ALA A 64 -14.52 5.43 -1.56
N VAL A 65 -13.99 4.28 -2.01
CA VAL A 65 -14.55 3.50 -3.13
C VAL A 65 -15.95 3.00 -2.80
N LYS A 66 -16.14 2.41 -1.60
CA LYS A 66 -17.43 1.92 -1.15
C LYS A 66 -18.48 3.04 -1.12
N SER A 67 -18.15 4.17 -0.53
CA SER A 67 -19.03 5.35 -0.47
C SER A 67 -19.35 5.90 -1.87
N SER A 68 -18.37 5.94 -2.79
CA SER A 68 -18.59 6.40 -4.17
C SER A 68 -19.53 5.48 -4.96
N ILE A 69 -19.35 4.16 -4.79
CA ILE A 69 -20.21 3.16 -5.44
C ILE A 69 -21.62 3.20 -4.84
N ASP A 70 -21.74 3.27 -3.52
CA ASP A 70 -23.02 3.38 -2.82
C ASP A 70 -23.81 4.62 -3.29
N LYS A 71 -23.13 5.77 -3.37
CA LYS A 71 -23.72 7.00 -3.92
C LYS A 71 -24.17 6.83 -5.37
N MET A 72 -23.36 6.18 -6.21
CA MET A 72 -23.70 5.95 -7.63
C MET A 72 -24.94 5.05 -7.77
N ILE A 73 -25.03 4.00 -6.96
CA ILE A 73 -26.19 3.08 -6.99
C ILE A 73 -27.43 3.78 -6.48
N SER A 74 -27.34 4.49 -5.36
CA SER A 74 -28.47 5.28 -4.85
C SER A 74 -28.99 6.27 -5.90
N GLN A 75 -28.09 6.89 -6.69
CA GLN A 75 -28.50 7.74 -7.81
C GLN A 75 -29.20 6.98 -8.93
N ILE A 76 -28.72 5.78 -9.27
CA ILE A 76 -29.35 4.94 -10.30
C ILE A 76 -30.73 4.45 -9.83
N GLU A 77 -30.83 3.98 -8.59
CA GLU A 77 -32.10 3.53 -7.99
C GLU A 77 -33.11 4.68 -7.96
N THR A 78 -32.72 5.85 -7.44
CA THR A 78 -33.56 7.04 -7.38
C THR A 78 -34.02 7.46 -8.77
N LYS A 79 -33.11 7.54 -9.75
CA LYS A 79 -33.46 7.88 -11.13
C LYS A 79 -34.44 6.89 -11.74
N SER A 80 -34.23 5.58 -11.53
CA SER A 80 -35.14 4.54 -12.06
C SER A 80 -36.53 4.64 -11.47
N ILE A 81 -36.61 4.95 -10.19
CA ILE A 81 -37.87 5.16 -9.47
C ILE A 81 -38.60 6.39 -10.05
N TYR A 82 -37.90 7.52 -10.17
CA TYR A 82 -38.51 8.73 -10.75
C TYR A 82 -39.01 8.52 -12.18
N THR A 83 -38.22 7.82 -13.02
CA THR A 83 -38.64 7.53 -14.39
C THR A 83 -39.89 6.65 -14.44
N ALA A 84 -39.94 5.62 -13.61
CA ALA A 84 -41.09 4.73 -13.56
C ALA A 84 -42.39 5.46 -13.05
N PHE A 85 -42.23 6.42 -12.14
CA PHE A 85 -43.36 7.26 -11.70
C PHE A 85 -43.81 8.26 -12.73
N GLN A 86 -42.88 8.92 -13.41
CA GLN A 86 -43.23 9.84 -14.51
C GLN A 86 -43.98 9.13 -15.65
N GLU A 87 -43.62 7.87 -15.93
CA GLU A 87 -44.34 7.06 -16.94
C GLU A 87 -45.76 6.70 -16.53
N GLN A 88 -46.06 6.59 -15.22
CA GLN A 88 -47.36 6.13 -14.76
C GLN A 88 -48.32 7.22 -14.18
N LEU A 89 -47.79 8.26 -13.55
CA LEU A 89 -48.63 9.19 -12.77
C LEU A 89 -48.64 10.63 -13.29
N GLY A 90 -47.79 11.05 -14.20
CA GLY A 90 -47.79 12.45 -14.68
C GLY A 90 -47.84 13.44 -13.53
N GLU A 91 -46.73 13.95 -13.07
CA GLU A 91 -46.58 15.07 -12.11
C GLU A 91 -47.42 15.00 -10.81
N ASP A 92 -47.02 14.25 -9.80
CA ASP A 92 -47.15 14.68 -8.41
C ASP A 92 -46.18 13.93 -7.48
N GLU A 93 -45.44 14.72 -6.70
CA GLU A 93 -44.43 14.27 -5.72
C GLU A 93 -45.14 13.82 -4.43
N THR A 94 -44.90 12.61 -3.96
CA THR A 94 -44.73 12.19 -2.56
C THR A 94 -45.07 10.74 -2.29
N ALA A 95 -44.12 9.92 -2.00
CA ALA A 95 -44.10 8.85 -0.97
C ALA A 95 -43.12 7.71 -1.35
N PHE A 96 -41.87 7.78 -0.87
CA PHE A 96 -40.93 6.69 -1.07
C PHE A 96 -40.37 6.17 0.26
N GLN A 97 -40.58 4.87 0.53
CA GLN A 97 -39.72 4.12 1.46
C GLN A 97 -38.61 3.48 0.70
N GLN A 98 -37.39 3.86 1.05
CA GLN A 98 -36.13 3.46 0.38
C GLN A 98 -35.64 2.13 0.98
N GLU A 99 -36.11 1.00 0.46
CA GLU A 99 -35.42 -0.28 0.68
C GLU A 99 -34.34 -0.46 -0.38
N SER A 100 -33.07 -0.51 0.05
CA SER A 100 -31.94 -0.73 -0.86
C SER A 100 -32.05 -2.07 -1.56
N PHE A 101 -32.26 -2.06 -2.90
CA PHE A 101 -32.28 -3.27 -3.72
C PHE A 101 -30.90 -3.90 -3.86
N ILE A 102 -29.84 -3.09 -3.77
CA ILE A 102 -28.46 -3.50 -3.98
C ILE A 102 -27.72 -3.43 -2.67
N THR A 103 -27.20 -4.57 -2.20
CA THR A 103 -26.32 -4.65 -1.04
C THR A 103 -24.88 -4.93 -1.49
N PHE A 104 -23.91 -4.27 -0.82
CA PHE A 104 -22.50 -4.49 -1.08
C PHE A 104 -21.94 -5.53 -0.13
N LYS A 105 -21.29 -6.54 -0.68
CA LYS A 105 -20.50 -7.49 0.09
C LYS A 105 -19.02 -7.23 -0.18
N GLU A 106 -18.29 -6.75 0.82
CA GLU A 106 -16.86 -6.63 0.78
C GLU A 106 -16.22 -8.02 0.98
N ILE A 107 -15.39 -8.42 0.05
CA ILE A 107 -14.65 -9.70 0.13
C ILE A 107 -13.17 -9.38 0.01
N THR A 108 -12.40 -9.77 1.02
CA THR A 108 -10.93 -9.69 1.01
C THR A 108 -10.41 -11.08 0.69
N PRO A 109 -9.90 -11.33 -0.54
CA PRO A 109 -9.37 -12.65 -0.87
C PRO A 109 -8.07 -12.90 -0.12
N THR A 110 -8.07 -13.86 0.79
CA THR A 110 -6.89 -14.38 1.49
C THR A 110 -6.71 -15.87 1.15
N LYS A 111 -5.46 -16.35 1.16
CA LYS A 111 -5.14 -17.76 0.81
C LYS A 111 -5.88 -18.77 1.71
N ASP A 112 -6.26 -18.40 2.93
CA ASP A 112 -6.84 -19.29 3.94
C ASP A 112 -8.32 -19.02 4.28
N ASN A 113 -9.05 -18.24 3.47
CA ASN A 113 -10.44 -17.85 3.73
C ASN A 113 -10.69 -17.20 5.11
N LYS A 114 -9.66 -16.79 5.84
CA LYS A 114 -9.79 -15.97 7.04
C LYS A 114 -9.93 -14.52 6.59
N GLU A 115 -11.07 -13.92 6.85
CA GLU A 115 -11.26 -12.49 6.65
C GLU A 115 -10.37 -11.71 7.64
N ILE A 116 -9.13 -11.45 7.23
CA ILE A 116 -8.27 -10.50 7.94
C ILE A 116 -8.65 -9.12 7.43
N ILE A 117 -9.43 -8.39 8.21
CA ILE A 117 -9.66 -6.97 7.97
C ILE A 117 -8.40 -6.24 8.45
N PRO A 118 -7.52 -5.77 7.53
CA PRO A 118 -6.28 -5.10 7.93
C PRO A 118 -6.62 -3.84 8.74
N ASN A 119 -6.10 -3.75 9.95
CA ASN A 119 -6.24 -2.54 10.74
C ASN A 119 -5.23 -1.47 10.26
N SER A 120 -5.45 -0.22 10.66
CA SER A 120 -4.58 0.90 10.28
C SER A 120 -3.12 0.71 10.72
N THR A 121 -2.89 0.01 11.83
CA THR A 121 -1.56 -0.28 12.36
C THR A 121 -0.80 -1.27 11.47
N GLN A 122 -1.46 -2.34 11.01
CA GLN A 122 -0.86 -3.32 10.10
C GLN A 122 -0.44 -2.72 8.75
N HIS A 123 -1.09 -1.64 8.35
CA HIS A 123 -0.74 -0.93 7.13
C HIS A 123 0.36 0.11 7.35
N ASN A 124 0.24 0.92 8.41
CA ASN A 124 1.13 2.06 8.61
C ASN A 124 2.48 1.67 9.23
N VAL A 125 2.53 0.74 10.19
CA VAL A 125 3.79 0.37 10.86
C VAL A 125 4.85 -0.13 9.89
N PRO A 126 4.57 -1.03 8.93
CA PRO A 126 5.54 -1.45 7.93
C PRO A 126 6.08 -0.29 7.08
N ALA A 127 5.19 0.61 6.64
CA ALA A 127 5.54 1.75 5.82
C ALA A 127 6.49 2.71 6.56
N TRP A 128 6.17 3.08 7.80
CA TRP A 128 7.02 3.92 8.63
C TRP A 128 8.31 3.24 9.07
N THR A 129 8.26 1.92 9.30
CA THR A 129 9.46 1.11 9.60
C THR A 129 10.44 1.13 8.42
N LEU A 130 9.95 0.90 7.22
CA LEU A 130 10.75 0.95 6.01
C LEU A 130 11.34 2.34 5.79
N PHE A 131 10.54 3.37 5.97
CA PHE A 131 11.00 4.76 5.91
C PHE A 131 12.12 5.04 6.92
N ALA A 132 11.96 4.60 8.17
CA ALA A 132 12.98 4.73 9.21
C ALA A 132 14.28 4.00 8.85
N ILE A 133 14.20 2.78 8.31
CA ILE A 133 15.36 2.02 7.83
C ILE A 133 16.11 2.81 6.74
N PHE A 134 15.40 3.40 5.78
CA PHE A 134 16.04 4.17 4.72
C PHE A 134 16.65 5.50 5.21
N PHE A 135 16.21 6.06 6.33
CA PHE A 135 16.86 7.23 6.92
C PHE A 135 18.30 6.99 7.37
N ILE A 136 18.74 5.73 7.49
CA ILE A 136 20.13 5.35 7.74
C ILE A 136 21.09 5.89 6.67
N VAL A 137 20.61 6.19 5.46
CA VAL A 137 21.36 6.80 4.36
C VAL A 137 22.05 8.08 4.82
N ILE A 138 21.38 8.89 5.64
CA ILE A 138 21.87 10.20 6.08
C ILE A 138 23.12 10.04 6.98
N PRO A 139 23.05 9.40 8.17
CA PRO A 139 24.20 9.27 9.04
C PRO A 139 25.33 8.45 8.40
N LEU A 140 25.01 7.44 7.58
CA LEU A 140 26.01 6.65 6.88
C LEU A 140 26.78 7.50 5.85
N SER A 141 26.10 8.26 5.01
CA SER A 141 26.74 9.09 3.99
C SER A 141 27.57 10.21 4.61
N ILE A 142 27.07 10.86 5.68
CA ILE A 142 27.83 11.85 6.45
C ILE A 142 29.10 11.22 7.04
N ASN A 143 29.01 10.03 7.63
CA ASN A 143 30.15 9.32 8.20
C ASN A 143 31.24 9.07 7.14
N ILE A 144 30.85 8.59 5.93
CA ILE A 144 31.79 8.35 4.83
C ILE A 144 32.46 9.65 4.39
N VAL A 145 31.73 10.73 4.24
CA VAL A 145 32.28 12.03 3.86
C VAL A 145 33.23 12.57 4.95
N LYS A 146 32.86 12.43 6.22
CA LYS A 146 33.69 12.82 7.36
C LYS A 146 35.05 12.10 7.34
N GLU A 147 35.07 10.79 7.13
CA GLU A 147 36.28 10.01 7.04
C GLU A 147 37.16 10.41 5.85
N LYS A 148 36.57 10.76 4.71
CA LYS A 148 37.34 11.32 3.57
C LYS A 148 38.01 12.63 3.93
N ASN A 149 37.28 13.56 4.54
CA ASN A 149 37.77 14.91 4.85
C ASN A 149 38.81 14.91 5.99
N GLN A 150 38.72 13.97 6.91
CA GLN A 150 39.71 13.82 8.01
C GLN A 150 40.95 13.05 7.61
N GLY A 151 41.08 12.61 6.34
CA GLY A 151 42.24 11.85 5.88
C GLY A 151 42.32 10.43 6.42
N THR A 152 41.34 9.97 7.19
CA THR A 152 41.26 8.60 7.74
C THR A 152 41.26 7.57 6.62
N MET A 153 40.64 7.90 5.49
CA MET A 153 40.64 7.06 4.30
C MET A 153 42.05 6.85 3.71
N ILE A 154 42.91 7.87 3.77
CA ILE A 154 44.31 7.78 3.31
C ILE A 154 45.09 6.84 4.25
N ARG A 155 44.92 6.96 5.56
CA ARG A 155 45.54 6.07 6.55
C ARG A 155 45.11 4.61 6.42
N LEU A 156 43.82 4.37 6.11
CA LEU A 156 43.29 3.04 5.84
C LEU A 156 43.95 2.42 4.58
N ARG A 157 44.26 3.22 3.59
CA ARG A 157 44.91 2.79 2.34
C ARG A 157 46.40 2.48 2.49
N THR A 158 47.08 3.08 3.46
CA THR A 158 48.50 2.76 3.76
C THR A 158 48.64 1.49 4.60
N ASN A 159 47.58 1.00 5.20
CA ASN A 159 47.54 -0.28 5.87
C ASN A 159 47.16 -1.40 4.87
N PRO A 160 47.59 -2.67 5.11
CA PRO A 160 47.29 -3.80 4.24
C PRO A 160 45.81 -4.27 4.39
N VAL A 161 44.87 -3.34 4.45
CA VAL A 161 43.43 -3.62 4.58
C VAL A 161 42.74 -3.32 3.26
N SER A 162 42.00 -4.29 2.74
CA SER A 162 41.27 -4.08 1.50
C SER A 162 40.12 -3.10 1.71
N TYR A 163 39.86 -2.27 0.70
CA TYR A 163 38.69 -1.35 0.72
C TYR A 163 37.35 -2.10 0.91
N PHE A 164 37.28 -3.32 0.39
CA PHE A 164 36.12 -4.19 0.61
C PHE A 164 35.87 -4.49 2.09
N THR A 165 36.95 -4.74 2.87
CA THR A 165 36.85 -4.97 4.32
C THR A 165 36.24 -3.75 5.05
N VAL A 166 36.63 -2.54 4.62
CA VAL A 166 36.07 -1.30 5.20
C VAL A 166 34.56 -1.16 4.89
N ILE A 167 34.18 -1.39 3.63
CA ILE A 167 32.78 -1.37 3.23
C ILE A 167 31.99 -2.46 3.97
N ALA A 168 32.51 -3.68 4.07
CA ALA A 168 31.86 -4.77 4.77
C ALA A 168 31.66 -4.45 6.27
N GLY A 169 32.67 -3.89 6.92
CA GLY A 169 32.58 -3.45 8.31
C GLY A 169 31.48 -2.40 8.52
N LYS A 170 31.43 -1.39 7.65
CA LYS A 170 30.35 -0.37 7.67
C LYS A 170 28.99 -1.01 7.43
N THR A 171 28.88 -1.88 6.44
CA THR A 171 27.63 -2.58 6.14
C THR A 171 27.12 -3.34 7.36
N ILE A 172 27.96 -4.13 8.02
CA ILE A 172 27.59 -4.88 9.20
C ILE A 172 27.13 -3.94 10.34
N THR A 173 27.93 -2.89 10.63
CA THR A 173 27.60 -1.95 11.71
C THR A 173 26.24 -1.27 11.48
N PHE A 174 26.02 -0.74 10.29
CA PHE A 174 24.76 -0.03 9.97
C PHE A 174 23.59 -0.99 9.81
N LEU A 175 23.85 -2.24 9.40
CA LEU A 175 22.81 -3.28 9.34
C LEU A 175 22.29 -3.63 10.75
N VAL A 176 23.18 -3.74 11.74
CA VAL A 176 22.79 -3.92 13.14
C VAL A 176 21.90 -2.75 13.60
N ILE A 177 22.25 -1.52 13.24
CA ILE A 177 21.43 -0.34 13.57
C ILE A 177 20.04 -0.44 12.89
N CYS A 178 19.97 -0.82 11.62
CA CYS A 178 18.72 -1.03 10.91
C CYS A 178 17.84 -2.09 11.60
N MET A 179 18.44 -3.20 12.04
CA MET A 179 17.70 -4.25 12.74
C MET A 179 17.20 -3.80 14.10
N VAL A 180 18.01 -3.04 14.85
CA VAL A 180 17.56 -2.43 16.11
C VAL A 180 16.39 -1.46 15.87
N GLN A 181 16.45 -0.60 14.86
CA GLN A 181 15.35 0.28 14.48
C GLN A 181 14.09 -0.52 14.12
N PHE A 182 14.23 -1.58 13.34
CA PHE A 182 13.13 -2.45 12.97
C PHE A 182 12.43 -3.05 14.21
N TYR A 183 13.19 -3.71 15.10
CA TYR A 183 12.62 -4.31 16.31
C TYR A 183 12.03 -3.27 17.26
N LEU A 184 12.60 -2.08 17.31
CA LEU A 184 12.07 -0.98 18.11
C LEU A 184 10.70 -0.52 17.56
N MET A 185 10.57 -0.37 16.24
CA MET A 185 9.29 -0.03 15.61
C MET A 185 8.24 -1.13 15.80
N VAL A 186 8.63 -2.40 15.69
CA VAL A 186 7.74 -3.53 15.99
C VAL A 186 7.31 -3.49 17.46
N ALA A 187 8.23 -3.23 18.39
CA ALA A 187 7.91 -3.13 19.81
C ALA A 187 6.91 -1.97 20.08
N VAL A 188 7.08 -0.83 19.44
CA VAL A 188 6.12 0.28 19.51
C VAL A 188 4.74 -0.15 19.01
N GLY A 189 4.67 -0.83 17.85
CA GLY A 189 3.41 -1.30 17.27
C GLY A 189 2.69 -2.36 18.12
N VAL A 190 3.45 -3.24 18.79
CA VAL A 190 2.89 -4.32 19.61
C VAL A 190 2.53 -3.85 21.01
N TYR A 191 3.42 -3.09 21.67
CA TYR A 191 3.28 -2.76 23.09
C TYR A 191 2.73 -1.35 23.33
N LEU A 192 3.22 -0.31 22.61
CA LEU A 192 2.84 1.06 22.89
C LEU A 192 1.46 1.43 22.34
N PHE A 193 1.14 1.00 21.12
CA PHE A 193 -0.12 1.38 20.44
C PHE A 193 -1.37 0.97 21.21
N PRO A 194 -1.47 -0.25 21.82
CA PRO A 194 -2.62 -0.60 22.64
C PRO A 194 -2.83 0.32 23.83
N HIS A 195 -1.76 0.85 24.43
CA HIS A 195 -1.85 1.76 25.58
C HIS A 195 -2.42 3.15 25.23
N ILE A 196 -2.38 3.51 23.94
CA ILE A 196 -2.95 4.78 23.43
C ILE A 196 -4.23 4.54 22.61
N ASN A 197 -4.92 3.42 22.86
CA ASN A 197 -6.15 3.02 22.17
C ASN A 197 -6.04 2.87 20.64
N LEU A 198 -4.86 2.56 20.13
CA LEU A 198 -4.66 2.15 18.75
C LEU A 198 -4.61 0.62 18.64
N PRO A 199 -5.02 0.04 17.50
CA PRO A 199 -4.93 -1.41 17.29
C PRO A 199 -3.50 -1.92 17.41
N ALA A 200 -3.29 -3.06 18.07
CA ALA A 200 -1.98 -3.70 18.15
C ALA A 200 -1.52 -4.23 16.78
N LEU A 201 -0.21 -4.20 16.56
CA LEU A 201 0.42 -4.90 15.43
C LEU A 201 0.43 -6.40 15.71
N GLN A 202 -0.21 -7.17 14.84
CA GLN A 202 -0.18 -8.64 14.93
C GLN A 202 1.07 -9.17 14.24
N VAL A 203 1.96 -9.79 15.02
CA VAL A 203 3.25 -10.31 14.53
C VAL A 203 3.43 -11.81 14.77
N GLU A 204 2.40 -12.48 15.30
CA GLU A 204 2.48 -13.90 15.66
C GLU A 204 2.78 -14.77 14.44
N GLY A 205 3.85 -15.53 14.53
CA GLY A 205 4.30 -16.45 13.46
C GLY A 205 4.98 -15.79 12.26
N ILE A 206 4.89 -14.46 12.08
CA ILE A 206 5.41 -13.74 10.91
C ILE A 206 6.67 -12.91 11.18
N LEU A 207 7.05 -12.74 12.46
CA LEU A 207 8.18 -11.89 12.85
C LEU A 207 9.50 -12.29 12.18
N GLY A 208 9.73 -13.59 11.97
CA GLY A 208 10.90 -14.09 11.26
C GLY A 208 10.98 -13.61 9.80
N LEU A 209 9.87 -13.72 9.07
CA LEU A 209 9.78 -13.24 7.68
C LEU A 209 9.91 -11.72 7.60
N MET A 210 9.27 -10.98 8.51
CA MET A 210 9.42 -9.53 8.61
C MET A 210 10.88 -9.12 8.86
N SER A 211 11.61 -9.88 9.69
CA SER A 211 13.05 -9.65 9.96
C SER A 211 13.91 -9.85 8.72
N ILE A 212 13.58 -10.83 7.89
CA ILE A 212 14.27 -11.07 6.61
C ILE A 212 14.02 -9.88 5.66
N VAL A 213 12.78 -9.43 5.52
CA VAL A 213 12.46 -8.25 4.70
C VAL A 213 13.21 -7.02 5.20
N ALA A 214 13.22 -6.75 6.52
CA ALA A 214 13.95 -5.64 7.12
C ALA A 214 15.46 -5.72 6.87
N LEU A 215 16.04 -6.92 6.91
CA LEU A 215 17.45 -7.16 6.62
C LEU A 215 17.79 -6.74 5.18
N PHE A 216 17.02 -7.18 4.18
CA PHE A 216 17.27 -6.85 2.78
C PHE A 216 16.95 -5.38 2.46
N ALA A 217 15.93 -4.79 3.09
CA ALA A 217 15.69 -3.34 3.03
C ALA A 217 16.86 -2.55 3.63
N GLY A 218 17.45 -3.03 4.73
CA GLY A 218 18.65 -2.48 5.33
C GLY A 218 19.85 -2.53 4.37
N PHE A 219 20.07 -3.66 3.69
CA PHE A 219 21.11 -3.75 2.64
C PHE A 219 20.89 -2.70 1.55
N ALA A 220 19.69 -2.59 1.01
CA ALA A 220 19.37 -1.61 -0.03
C ALA A 220 19.64 -0.16 0.43
N ALA A 221 19.20 0.20 1.63
CA ALA A 221 19.45 1.52 2.22
C ALA A 221 20.93 1.79 2.43
N ILE A 222 21.69 0.83 2.95
CA ILE A 222 23.13 0.94 3.18
C ILE A 222 23.88 1.10 1.85
N GLY A 223 23.56 0.31 0.83
CA GLY A 223 24.15 0.45 -0.49
C GLY A 223 23.97 1.85 -1.07
N PHE A 224 22.75 2.38 -0.97
CA PHE A 224 22.44 3.74 -1.40
C PHE A 224 23.21 4.81 -0.58
N GLY A 225 23.29 4.62 0.74
CA GLY A 225 24.05 5.51 1.64
C GLY A 225 25.55 5.53 1.33
N ILE A 226 26.14 4.36 1.01
CA ILE A 226 27.54 4.24 0.60
C ILE A 226 27.76 4.99 -0.72
N LEU A 227 26.90 4.79 -1.72
CA LEU A 227 27.01 5.51 -2.99
C LEU A 227 26.93 7.02 -2.77
N LEU A 228 25.94 7.49 -2.03
CA LEU A 228 25.76 8.92 -1.74
C LEU A 228 26.96 9.51 -1.02
N GLY A 229 27.49 8.83 0.01
CA GLY A 229 28.68 9.24 0.73
C GLY A 229 29.94 9.20 -0.14
N THR A 230 29.98 8.35 -1.18
CA THR A 230 31.09 8.31 -2.14
C THR A 230 31.05 9.50 -3.09
N ILE A 231 29.88 9.90 -3.56
CA ILE A 231 29.70 11.01 -4.51
C ILE A 231 29.81 12.36 -3.80
N ALA A 232 29.25 12.52 -2.62
CA ALA A 232 29.23 13.78 -1.88
C ALA A 232 30.64 14.27 -1.53
N LYS A 233 30.86 15.60 -1.61
CA LYS A 233 32.15 16.26 -1.32
C LYS A 233 32.19 16.76 0.11
N THR A 234 31.09 17.26 0.66
CA THR A 234 31.03 17.82 2.02
C THR A 234 29.87 17.20 2.81
N GLN A 235 29.94 17.30 4.15
CA GLN A 235 28.87 16.80 5.03
C GLN A 235 27.59 17.61 4.85
N GLU A 236 27.72 18.92 4.64
CA GLU A 236 26.63 19.86 4.40
C GLU A 236 25.88 19.55 3.09
N GLN A 237 26.57 18.97 2.13
CA GLN A 237 25.97 18.49 0.88
C GLN A 237 25.31 17.12 1.07
N SER A 238 25.96 16.21 1.80
CA SER A 238 25.52 14.83 1.97
C SER A 238 24.19 14.72 2.71
N ALA A 239 23.98 15.50 3.78
CA ALA A 239 22.80 15.43 4.61
C ALA A 239 21.51 15.82 3.86
N PRO A 240 21.40 16.99 3.18
CA PRO A 240 20.22 17.35 2.41
C PRO A 240 19.96 16.39 1.24
N PHE A 241 20.99 15.97 0.51
CA PHE A 241 20.82 15.01 -0.59
C PHE A 241 20.30 13.67 -0.10
N GLY A 242 20.80 13.18 1.03
CA GLY A 242 20.31 11.96 1.66
C GLY A 242 18.83 12.09 2.05
N ALA A 243 18.48 13.14 2.79
CA ALA A 243 17.13 13.38 3.24
C ALA A 243 16.16 13.52 2.06
N THR A 244 16.47 14.38 1.08
CA THR A 244 15.61 14.61 -0.09
C THR A 244 15.42 13.33 -0.90
N SER A 245 16.50 12.56 -1.12
CA SER A 245 16.41 11.31 -1.86
C SER A 245 15.52 10.28 -1.17
N VAL A 246 15.66 10.13 0.15
CA VAL A 246 14.83 9.20 0.93
C VAL A 246 13.35 9.63 0.89
N VAL A 247 13.07 10.93 1.02
CA VAL A 247 11.72 11.47 0.93
C VAL A 247 11.10 11.23 -0.47
N ILE A 248 11.86 11.46 -1.54
CA ILE A 248 11.41 11.17 -2.91
C ILE A 248 11.17 9.68 -3.10
N LEU A 249 12.08 8.82 -2.64
CA LEU A 249 11.90 7.37 -2.72
C LEU A 249 10.66 6.90 -1.94
N ALA A 250 10.36 7.50 -0.79
CA ALA A 250 9.17 7.19 0.00
C ALA A 250 7.87 7.65 -0.69
N ALA A 251 7.87 8.87 -1.25
CA ALA A 251 6.72 9.39 -1.98
C ALA A 251 6.40 8.53 -3.20
N VAL A 252 7.42 8.19 -4.00
CA VAL A 252 7.27 7.35 -5.19
C VAL A 252 7.05 5.88 -4.82
N GLY A 253 7.68 5.39 -3.76
CA GLY A 253 7.63 3.99 -3.32
C GLY A 253 6.30 3.54 -2.72
N GLY A 254 5.34 4.44 -2.53
CA GLY A 254 4.01 4.06 -2.01
C GLY A 254 3.85 4.18 -0.49
N VAL A 255 4.84 4.72 0.23
CA VAL A 255 4.80 4.85 1.69
C VAL A 255 3.69 5.81 2.14
N TRP A 256 3.50 6.93 1.45
CA TRP A 256 2.50 7.94 1.79
C TRP A 256 1.24 7.86 0.94
N VAL A 257 1.40 7.62 -0.35
CA VAL A 257 0.29 7.48 -1.29
C VAL A 257 0.36 6.10 -1.91
N PRO A 258 -0.69 5.29 -1.82
CA PRO A 258 -0.70 3.97 -2.44
C PRO A 258 -0.41 4.05 -3.93
N VAL A 259 0.44 3.15 -4.45
CA VAL A 259 0.89 3.17 -5.85
C VAL A 259 -0.28 3.12 -6.83
N PHE A 260 -1.32 2.36 -6.51
CA PHE A 260 -2.52 2.24 -7.38
C PHE A 260 -3.32 3.55 -7.52
N ALA A 261 -3.19 4.48 -6.54
CA ALA A 261 -3.83 5.80 -6.59
C ALA A 261 -3.01 6.83 -7.39
N MET A 262 -1.78 6.47 -7.80
CA MET A 262 -0.90 7.34 -8.54
C MET A 262 -1.23 7.34 -10.05
N PRO A 263 -0.89 8.41 -10.79
CA PRO A 263 -0.92 8.40 -12.26
C PRO A 263 -0.06 7.27 -12.85
N LYS A 264 -0.43 6.75 -14.03
CA LYS A 264 0.26 5.60 -14.65
C LYS A 264 1.78 5.75 -14.77
N ILE A 265 2.27 6.95 -15.08
CA ILE A 265 3.70 7.23 -15.17
C ILE A 265 4.38 7.02 -13.82
N MET A 266 3.79 7.50 -12.74
CA MET A 266 4.34 7.31 -11.39
C MET A 266 4.29 5.85 -10.94
N GLN A 267 3.28 5.08 -11.34
CA GLN A 267 3.21 3.64 -11.06
C GLN A 267 4.39 2.89 -11.70
N VAL A 268 4.79 3.25 -12.92
CA VAL A 268 5.97 2.66 -13.59
C VAL A 268 7.26 3.02 -12.82
N ILE A 269 7.39 4.28 -12.41
CA ILE A 269 8.56 4.73 -11.62
C ILE A 269 8.57 4.05 -10.24
N ALA A 270 7.42 3.89 -9.60
CA ALA A 270 7.28 3.16 -8.34
C ALA A 270 7.81 1.72 -8.46
N GLY A 271 7.53 1.04 -9.57
CA GLY A 271 8.00 -0.33 -9.84
C GLY A 271 9.53 -0.49 -9.83
N ILE A 272 10.29 0.59 -9.98
CA ILE A 272 11.77 0.59 -9.92
C ILE A 272 12.28 1.02 -8.53
N SER A 273 11.42 1.49 -7.65
CA SER A 273 11.79 2.01 -6.34
C SER A 273 12.09 0.89 -5.33
N PRO A 274 13.27 0.89 -4.68
CA PRO A 274 13.58 -0.08 -3.64
C PRO A 274 12.61 0.00 -2.44
N MET A 275 12.06 1.16 -2.15
CA MET A 275 11.03 1.29 -1.12
C MET A 275 9.72 0.62 -1.51
N ASN A 276 9.35 0.61 -2.79
CA ASN A 276 8.16 -0.10 -3.23
C ASN A 276 8.33 -1.62 -3.07
N TRP A 277 9.49 -2.17 -3.44
CA TRP A 277 9.75 -3.60 -3.25
C TRP A 277 9.72 -3.98 -1.77
N GLY A 278 10.39 -3.19 -0.91
CA GLY A 278 10.37 -3.44 0.54
C GLY A 278 8.98 -3.34 1.14
N LEU A 279 8.16 -2.38 0.72
CA LEU A 279 6.80 -2.19 1.19
C LEU A 279 5.88 -3.34 0.77
N ASN A 280 5.97 -3.78 -0.50
CA ASN A 280 5.21 -4.92 -0.99
C ASN A 280 5.59 -6.20 -0.24
N ALA A 281 6.89 -6.47 -0.02
CA ALA A 281 7.35 -7.62 0.75
C ALA A 281 6.79 -7.61 2.19
N PHE A 282 6.76 -6.44 2.86
CA PHE A 282 6.11 -6.34 4.17
C PHE A 282 4.61 -6.60 4.11
N TYR A 283 3.91 -6.07 3.11
CA TYR A 283 2.46 -6.29 2.95
C TYR A 283 2.15 -7.74 2.60
N ASP A 284 2.99 -8.40 1.81
CA ASP A 284 2.86 -9.81 1.51
C ASP A 284 2.92 -10.65 2.79
N VAL A 285 3.87 -10.36 3.68
CA VAL A 285 4.01 -11.06 4.96
C VAL A 285 2.86 -10.75 5.92
N ILE A 286 2.51 -9.46 6.10
CA ILE A 286 1.60 -9.02 7.17
C ILE A 286 0.13 -9.15 6.76
N LEU A 287 -0.20 -8.86 5.49
CA LEU A 287 -1.58 -8.72 5.03
C LEU A 287 -2.04 -9.88 4.14
N ARG A 288 -1.11 -10.55 3.43
CA ARG A 288 -1.43 -11.60 2.46
C ARG A 288 -1.07 -13.00 2.95
N ASN A 289 -0.52 -13.14 4.19
CA ASN A 289 -0.03 -14.41 4.74
C ASN A 289 0.95 -15.13 3.79
N ALA A 290 1.85 -14.38 3.16
CA ALA A 290 2.80 -14.90 2.20
C ALA A 290 3.83 -15.84 2.87
N THR A 291 4.24 -16.85 2.14
CA THR A 291 5.34 -17.72 2.53
C THR A 291 6.69 -17.11 2.14
N PHE A 292 7.80 -17.72 2.61
CA PHE A 292 9.14 -17.24 2.23
C PHE A 292 9.33 -17.18 0.70
N LEU A 293 8.81 -18.17 -0.05
CA LEU A 293 8.96 -18.21 -1.50
C LEU A 293 8.23 -17.08 -2.22
N ASP A 294 7.13 -16.58 -1.65
CA ASP A 294 6.34 -15.51 -2.23
C ASP A 294 7.08 -14.15 -2.16
N ILE A 295 7.96 -13.94 -1.16
CA ILE A 295 8.72 -12.70 -0.97
C ILE A 295 10.12 -12.71 -1.61
N VAL A 296 10.55 -13.87 -2.15
CA VAL A 296 11.87 -14.01 -2.80
C VAL A 296 12.11 -12.99 -3.92
N PRO A 297 11.15 -12.68 -4.81
CA PRO A 297 11.36 -11.69 -5.86
C PRO A 297 11.74 -10.32 -5.28
N GLU A 298 10.96 -9.80 -4.31
CA GLU A 298 11.15 -8.48 -3.71
C GLU A 298 12.48 -8.37 -2.96
N ILE A 299 12.82 -9.38 -2.15
CA ILE A 299 14.10 -9.39 -1.43
C ILE A 299 15.29 -9.54 -2.40
N SER A 300 15.11 -10.23 -3.52
CA SER A 300 16.13 -10.35 -4.57
C SER A 300 16.35 -9.01 -5.27
N TYR A 301 15.30 -8.26 -5.58
CA TYR A 301 15.43 -6.91 -6.14
C TYR A 301 16.14 -5.94 -5.17
N LEU A 302 15.81 -6.00 -3.87
CA LEU A 302 16.49 -5.20 -2.84
C LEU A 302 17.98 -5.54 -2.75
N PHE A 303 18.34 -6.81 -2.79
CA PHE A 303 19.73 -7.25 -2.73
C PHE A 303 20.49 -6.89 -4.01
N LEU A 304 19.86 -7.03 -5.16
CA LEU A 304 20.45 -6.63 -6.45
C LEU A 304 20.68 -5.12 -6.51
N PHE A 305 19.76 -4.34 -5.97
CA PHE A 305 19.92 -2.89 -5.81
C PHE A 305 21.13 -2.56 -4.92
N PHE A 306 21.28 -3.25 -3.77
CA PHE A 306 22.46 -3.09 -2.91
C PHE A 306 23.76 -3.33 -3.69
N ILE A 307 23.86 -4.48 -4.40
CA ILE A 307 25.04 -4.82 -5.19
C ILE A 307 25.30 -3.75 -6.25
N ALA A 308 24.29 -3.31 -6.97
CA ALA A 308 24.42 -2.27 -8.00
C ALA A 308 24.95 -0.96 -7.41
N MET A 309 24.41 -0.52 -6.26
CA MET A 309 24.89 0.70 -5.59
C MET A 309 26.34 0.60 -5.14
N ILE A 310 26.76 -0.56 -4.61
CA ILE A 310 28.15 -0.80 -4.23
C ILE A 310 29.07 -0.79 -5.45
N LEU A 311 28.70 -1.48 -6.52
CA LEU A 311 29.50 -1.50 -7.76
C LEU A 311 29.67 -0.10 -8.34
N ILE A 312 28.58 0.66 -8.45
CA ILE A 312 28.65 2.06 -8.94
C ILE A 312 29.55 2.90 -8.02
N SER A 313 29.47 2.71 -6.71
CA SER A 313 30.34 3.40 -5.74
C SER A 313 31.80 3.07 -5.95
N LEU A 314 32.16 1.80 -6.18
CA LEU A 314 33.52 1.35 -6.44
C LEU A 314 34.07 1.94 -7.75
N PHE A 315 33.32 1.83 -8.84
CA PHE A 315 33.72 2.39 -10.15
C PHE A 315 33.90 3.91 -10.08
N TYR A 316 33.06 4.62 -9.36
CA TYR A 316 33.17 6.07 -9.19
C TYR A 316 34.46 6.44 -8.40
N ASP A 317 34.78 5.70 -7.32
CA ASP A 317 35.98 5.93 -6.52
C ASP A 317 37.25 5.61 -7.32
N GLU A 318 37.28 4.54 -8.12
CA GLU A 318 38.39 4.20 -8.99
C GLU A 318 38.64 5.25 -10.07
N LYS A 319 37.58 5.69 -10.77
CA LYS A 319 37.70 6.73 -11.81
C LYS A 319 38.21 8.05 -11.24
N LYS A 320 37.80 8.42 -10.04
CA LYS A 320 38.28 9.64 -9.36
C LYS A 320 39.72 9.57 -8.92
N ARG A 321 40.29 8.36 -8.78
CA ARG A 321 41.71 8.14 -8.45
C ARG A 321 42.60 8.18 -9.67
N ALA A 322 42.06 7.86 -10.83
CA ALA A 322 42.80 7.83 -12.09
C ALA A 322 42.93 9.22 -12.75
N LEU A 323 42.20 10.21 -12.25
CA LEU A 323 42.24 11.63 -12.60
C LEU A 323 43.02 12.43 -11.56
#